data_aeeff64902a4b7a9ef97673742c2d17f
#
_entry.id   aeeff64902a4b7a9ef97673742c2d17f
#
_cell.length_a   1.000
_cell.length_b   1.000
_cell.length_c   1.000
_cell.angle_alpha   90.00
_cell.angle_beta   90.00
_cell.angle_gamma   90.00
#
_symmetry.space_group_name_H-M   'P 1'
#
loop_
_entity.id
_entity.type
_entity.pdbx_description
1 polymer ?
#
loop_
_entity_poly.entity_id
_entity_poly.type
_entity_poly.pdbx_seq_one_letter_code
_entity_poly.pdbx_strand_id
1 'polypeptide(L)'
;AEGKRERWADLAAETVRLKPDVIVVGGTGFTAAAKQATSTIPIVVGGAGDLVGTGLVASLARPGENVTGSTDIAPDLSGKRLELLKEAIPKARRVAVLWQEVAGSSDVDEVKQTEIAARAFGIKLQVVSVQAPDRFQDAFAAIKKGNADALVIIQGSVTNFHSNKLIE
;
A
#
# COMPACT_ATOMS: atom_id res chain seq x y z
N ALA A 1 -11.21 -8.83 -8.75
CA ALA A 1 -11.71 -7.47 -8.44
C ALA A 1 -11.21 -6.42 -9.45
N GLU A 2 -10.18 -6.76 -10.26
CA GLU A 2 -9.68 -5.88 -11.35
C GLU A 2 -9.37 -4.44 -10.87
N GLY A 3 -8.86 -4.29 -9.64
CA GLY A 3 -8.60 -2.99 -9.03
C GLY A 3 -9.81 -2.26 -8.47
N LYS A 4 -11.04 -2.79 -8.63
CA LYS A 4 -12.29 -2.15 -8.18
C LYS A 4 -12.58 -2.51 -6.73
N ARG A 5 -12.39 -1.57 -5.82
CA ARG A 5 -12.55 -1.77 -4.37
C ARG A 5 -14.00 -2.01 -3.95
N GLU A 6 -14.93 -1.35 -4.61
CA GLU A 6 -16.36 -1.50 -4.36
C GLU A 6 -16.83 -2.96 -4.48
N ARG A 7 -16.07 -3.78 -5.19
CA ARG A 7 -16.35 -5.22 -5.34
C ARG A 7 -15.76 -6.11 -4.24
N TRP A 8 -14.91 -5.59 -3.36
CA TRP A 8 -14.21 -6.44 -2.38
C TRP A 8 -15.14 -7.09 -1.39
N ALA A 9 -16.10 -6.34 -0.84
CA ALA A 9 -17.08 -6.87 0.09
C ALA A 9 -17.98 -7.94 -0.55
N ASP A 10 -18.45 -7.69 -1.78
CA ASP A 10 -19.28 -8.64 -2.52
C ASP A 10 -18.53 -9.93 -2.84
N LEU A 11 -17.30 -9.82 -3.31
CA LEU A 11 -16.44 -10.98 -3.62
C LEU A 11 -16.08 -11.77 -2.36
N ALA A 12 -15.83 -11.11 -1.23
CA ALA A 12 -15.60 -11.79 0.04
C ALA A 12 -16.85 -12.56 0.48
N ALA A 13 -18.03 -11.93 0.42
CA ALA A 13 -19.29 -12.59 0.76
C ALA A 13 -19.61 -13.77 -0.18
N GLU A 14 -19.32 -13.64 -1.48
CA GLU A 14 -19.47 -14.73 -2.45
C GLU A 14 -18.53 -15.89 -2.12
N THR A 15 -17.26 -15.61 -1.82
CA THR A 15 -16.27 -16.60 -1.43
C THR A 15 -16.73 -17.37 -0.18
N VAL A 16 -17.21 -16.66 0.84
CA VAL A 16 -17.72 -17.29 2.07
C VAL A 16 -18.92 -18.20 1.81
N ARG A 17 -19.81 -17.83 0.88
CA ARG A 17 -20.97 -18.68 0.50
C ARG A 17 -20.56 -20.03 -0.11
N LEU A 18 -19.39 -20.08 -0.75
CA LEU A 18 -18.84 -21.34 -1.29
C LEU A 18 -18.32 -22.27 -0.19
N LYS A 19 -18.26 -21.81 1.07
CA LYS A 19 -17.80 -22.58 2.25
C LYS A 19 -16.44 -23.27 2.04
N PRO A 20 -15.40 -22.55 1.60
CA PRO A 20 -14.07 -23.15 1.47
C PRO A 20 -13.50 -23.49 2.85
N ASP A 21 -12.58 -24.44 2.89
CA ASP A 21 -11.85 -24.80 4.12
C ASP A 21 -10.88 -23.69 4.54
N VAL A 22 -10.38 -22.90 3.57
CA VAL A 22 -9.45 -21.78 3.78
C VAL A 22 -9.63 -20.73 2.68
N ILE A 23 -9.46 -19.47 3.05
CA ILE A 23 -9.44 -18.34 2.11
C ILE A 23 -8.02 -17.81 2.03
N VAL A 24 -7.43 -17.73 0.82
CA VAL A 24 -6.12 -17.14 0.60
C VAL A 24 -6.32 -15.78 -0.04
N VAL A 25 -5.73 -14.73 0.55
CA VAL A 25 -5.88 -13.35 0.10
C VAL A 25 -4.52 -12.64 0.01
N GLY A 26 -4.45 -11.57 -0.79
CA GLY A 26 -3.33 -10.64 -0.84
C GLY A 26 -3.78 -9.21 -0.59
N GLY A 27 -2.95 -8.44 0.12
CA GLY A 27 -3.22 -7.03 0.44
C GLY A 27 -4.17 -6.80 1.61
N THR A 28 -3.96 -5.70 2.32
CA THR A 28 -4.72 -5.33 3.55
C THR A 28 -6.21 -5.15 3.29
N GLY A 29 -6.58 -4.53 2.17
CA GLY A 29 -7.98 -4.25 1.86
C GLY A 29 -8.82 -5.52 1.63
N PHE A 30 -8.29 -6.52 0.90
CA PHE A 30 -8.96 -7.80 0.74
C PHE A 30 -9.01 -8.61 2.04
N THR A 31 -7.92 -8.55 2.83
CA THR A 31 -7.88 -9.19 4.15
C THR A 31 -8.97 -8.63 5.06
N ALA A 32 -9.14 -7.30 5.07
CA ALA A 32 -10.19 -6.65 5.84
C ALA A 32 -11.60 -7.07 5.39
N ALA A 33 -11.84 -7.11 4.07
CA ALA A 33 -13.13 -7.53 3.53
C ALA A 33 -13.42 -9.00 3.86
N ALA A 34 -12.45 -9.90 3.75
CA ALA A 34 -12.60 -11.30 4.11
C ALA A 34 -12.85 -11.49 5.61
N LYS A 35 -12.10 -10.77 6.47
CA LYS A 35 -12.29 -10.80 7.94
C LYS A 35 -13.68 -10.32 8.35
N GLN A 36 -14.24 -9.31 7.67
CA GLN A 36 -15.61 -8.84 7.91
C GLN A 36 -16.66 -9.85 7.45
N ALA A 37 -16.38 -10.63 6.40
CA ALA A 37 -17.33 -11.57 5.85
C ALA A 37 -17.41 -12.91 6.64
N THR A 38 -16.34 -13.29 7.37
CA THR A 38 -16.31 -14.53 8.16
C THR A 38 -15.38 -14.38 9.37
N SER A 39 -15.81 -14.97 10.50
CA SER A 39 -14.99 -15.13 11.70
C SER A 39 -14.51 -16.56 11.94
N THR A 40 -14.96 -17.52 11.10
CA THR A 40 -14.74 -18.95 11.32
C THR A 40 -13.87 -19.59 10.25
N ILE A 41 -13.97 -19.17 8.99
CA ILE A 41 -13.14 -19.72 7.93
C ILE A 41 -11.72 -19.14 8.07
N PRO A 42 -10.68 -19.97 8.14
CA PRO A 42 -9.29 -19.50 8.19
C PRO A 42 -8.95 -18.63 6.98
N ILE A 43 -8.29 -17.49 7.24
CA ILE A 43 -7.82 -16.55 6.22
C ILE A 43 -6.30 -16.52 6.25
N VAL A 44 -5.66 -16.92 5.15
CA VAL A 44 -4.21 -16.91 4.99
C VAL A 44 -3.82 -15.74 4.08
N VAL A 45 -3.03 -14.82 4.62
CA VAL A 45 -2.55 -13.65 3.88
C VAL A 45 -1.22 -13.96 3.22
N GLY A 46 -1.20 -13.99 1.89
CA GLY A 46 0.01 -14.26 1.09
C GLY A 46 0.94 -13.06 0.91
N GLY A 47 0.63 -11.94 1.54
CA GLY A 47 1.39 -10.69 1.52
C GLY A 47 0.46 -9.51 1.66
N ALA A 48 0.69 -8.70 2.68
CA ALA A 48 -0.03 -7.46 2.93
C ALA A 48 0.91 -6.46 3.63
N GLY A 49 0.54 -5.20 3.61
CA GLY A 49 1.16 -4.21 4.47
C GLY A 49 0.87 -4.51 5.95
N ASP A 50 1.23 -3.61 6.83
CA ASP A 50 1.18 -3.79 8.28
C ASP A 50 -0.16 -4.35 8.81
N LEU A 51 -0.22 -5.67 9.01
CA LEU A 51 -1.40 -6.36 9.52
C LEU A 51 -1.69 -6.02 10.98
N VAL A 52 -0.67 -5.68 11.77
CA VAL A 52 -0.82 -5.32 13.18
C VAL A 52 -1.30 -3.87 13.30
N GLY A 53 -0.63 -2.93 12.65
CA GLY A 53 -1.01 -1.52 12.68
C GLY A 53 -2.39 -1.24 12.10
N THR A 54 -2.85 -2.07 11.16
CA THR A 54 -4.22 -2.00 10.62
C THR A 54 -5.27 -2.72 11.48
N GLY A 55 -4.85 -3.38 12.59
CA GLY A 55 -5.75 -4.09 13.50
C GLY A 55 -6.33 -5.40 12.92
N LEU A 56 -5.76 -5.90 11.82
CA LEU A 56 -6.22 -7.16 11.22
C LEU A 56 -5.78 -8.37 12.02
N VAL A 57 -4.66 -8.28 12.71
CA VAL A 57 -4.17 -9.29 13.68
C VAL A 57 -3.69 -8.61 14.95
N ALA A 58 -3.73 -9.32 16.10
CA ALA A 58 -3.31 -8.77 17.37
C ALA A 58 -1.78 -8.62 17.45
N SER A 59 -1.02 -9.58 16.93
CA SER A 59 0.44 -9.53 16.79
C SER A 59 0.90 -10.52 15.73
N LEU A 60 2.15 -10.41 15.25
CA LEU A 60 2.70 -11.35 14.27
C LEU A 60 2.91 -12.74 14.86
N ALA A 61 3.34 -12.83 16.14
CA ALA A 61 3.56 -14.10 16.81
C ALA A 61 2.26 -14.80 17.26
N ARG A 62 1.22 -14.03 17.53
CA ARG A 62 -0.10 -14.51 17.98
C ARG A 62 -1.19 -13.69 17.29
N PRO A 63 -1.59 -14.05 16.07
CA PRO A 63 -2.62 -13.33 15.32
C PRO A 63 -3.96 -13.20 16.04
N GLY A 64 -4.35 -14.21 16.82
CA GLY A 64 -5.46 -14.16 17.78
C GLY A 64 -6.81 -14.61 17.27
N GLU A 65 -7.08 -14.49 15.98
CA GLU A 65 -8.38 -14.84 15.37
C GLU A 65 -8.18 -15.71 14.12
N ASN A 66 -9.10 -15.65 13.17
CA ASN A 66 -9.07 -16.48 11.95
C ASN A 66 -8.14 -15.96 10.84
N VAL A 67 -7.35 -14.90 11.08
CA VAL A 67 -6.41 -14.34 10.11
C VAL A 67 -4.98 -14.68 10.50
N THR A 68 -4.20 -15.19 9.55
CA THR A 68 -2.75 -15.43 9.67
C THR A 68 -2.06 -15.19 8.33
N GLY A 69 -0.73 -15.15 8.31
CA GLY A 69 0.01 -15.02 7.05
C GLY A 69 1.26 -14.15 7.15
N SER A 70 1.70 -13.58 6.04
CA SER A 70 2.86 -12.72 5.95
C SER A 70 2.47 -11.25 5.80
N THR A 71 3.28 -10.38 6.42
CA THR A 71 3.18 -8.93 6.30
C THR A 71 4.51 -8.38 5.80
N ASP A 72 4.48 -7.24 5.14
CA ASP A 72 5.70 -6.49 4.83
C ASP A 72 5.96 -5.42 5.90
N ILE A 73 7.17 -4.88 5.89
CA ILE A 73 7.62 -3.82 6.78
C ILE A 73 7.85 -2.51 6.00
N ALA A 74 7.04 -2.29 4.95
CA ALA A 74 7.23 -1.17 4.03
C ALA A 74 7.29 0.21 4.74
N PRO A 75 6.45 0.51 5.76
CA PRO A 75 6.55 1.76 6.50
C PRO A 75 7.92 1.94 7.18
N ASP A 76 8.45 0.90 7.80
CA ASP A 76 9.74 0.94 8.52
C ASP A 76 10.93 1.17 7.57
N LEU A 77 10.79 0.76 6.30
CA LEU A 77 11.81 0.92 5.28
C LEU A 77 11.80 2.29 4.57
N SER A 78 10.80 3.13 4.84
CA SER A 78 10.65 4.43 4.16
C SER A 78 11.87 5.33 4.32
N GLY A 79 12.45 5.38 5.52
CA GLY A 79 13.68 6.12 5.79
C GLY A 79 14.86 5.61 4.96
N LYS A 80 15.03 4.28 4.89
CA LYS A 80 16.12 3.66 4.12
C LYS A 80 15.96 3.87 2.62
N ARG A 81 14.75 3.86 2.10
CA ARG A 81 14.48 4.16 0.69
C ARG A 81 14.89 5.59 0.32
N LEU A 82 14.58 6.58 1.17
CA LEU A 82 15.00 7.97 0.94
C LEU A 82 16.51 8.15 1.10
N GLU A 83 17.14 7.46 2.04
CA GLU A 83 18.58 7.44 2.20
C GLU A 83 19.27 6.95 0.91
N LEU A 84 18.86 5.78 0.41
CA LEU A 84 19.37 5.19 -0.83
C LEU A 84 19.12 6.11 -2.05
N LEU A 85 17.94 6.74 -2.11
CA LEU A 85 17.64 7.72 -3.15
C LEU A 85 18.61 8.90 -3.08
N LYS A 86 18.91 9.38 -1.87
CA LYS A 86 19.84 10.48 -1.65
C LYS A 86 21.28 10.11 -1.99
N GLU A 87 21.69 8.87 -1.74
CA GLU A 87 22.97 8.33 -2.18
C GLU A 87 23.07 8.27 -3.71
N ALA A 88 22.01 7.79 -4.38
CA ALA A 88 21.96 7.68 -5.83
C ALA A 88 21.88 9.05 -6.53
N ILE A 89 21.17 10.00 -5.93
CA ILE A 89 20.95 11.36 -6.47
C ILE A 89 21.27 12.38 -5.37
N PRO A 90 22.57 12.65 -5.08
CA PRO A 90 22.96 13.53 -3.96
C PRO A 90 22.41 14.95 -4.03
N LYS A 91 22.11 15.43 -5.23
CA LYS A 91 21.56 16.78 -5.47
C LYS A 91 20.04 16.85 -5.32
N ALA A 92 19.34 15.71 -5.18
CA ALA A 92 17.88 15.69 -5.02
C ALA A 92 17.47 16.48 -3.76
N ARG A 93 16.61 17.46 -3.96
CA ARG A 93 16.03 18.31 -2.90
C ARG A 93 14.52 18.26 -2.85
N ARG A 94 13.89 17.87 -3.97
CA ARG A 94 12.44 17.67 -4.08
C ARG A 94 12.18 16.27 -4.56
N VAL A 95 11.42 15.51 -3.78
CA VAL A 95 11.04 14.15 -4.12
C VAL A 95 9.53 14.08 -4.17
N ALA A 96 8.98 13.58 -5.26
CA ALA A 96 7.58 13.24 -5.34
C ALA A 96 7.35 11.85 -4.76
N VAL A 97 6.21 11.66 -4.10
CA VAL A 97 5.71 10.36 -3.67
C VAL A 97 4.39 10.13 -4.37
N LEU A 98 4.33 9.11 -5.23
CA LEU A 98 3.09 8.65 -5.85
C LEU A 98 2.55 7.48 -5.05
N TRP A 99 1.29 7.58 -4.61
CA TRP A 99 0.65 6.56 -3.81
C TRP A 99 -0.83 6.42 -4.10
N GLN A 100 -1.42 5.33 -3.67
CA GLN A 100 -2.86 5.13 -3.73
C GLN A 100 -3.46 5.35 -2.35
N GLU A 101 -4.26 6.42 -2.21
CA GLU A 101 -4.93 6.70 -0.94
C GLU A 101 -6.02 5.66 -0.67
N VAL A 102 -5.79 4.83 0.33
CA VAL A 102 -6.71 3.80 0.83
C VAL A 102 -6.91 4.02 2.32
N ALA A 103 -8.11 4.40 2.71
CA ALA A 103 -8.43 4.53 4.12
C ALA A 103 -8.17 3.20 4.86
N GLY A 104 -7.43 3.25 5.96
CA GLY A 104 -7.09 2.06 6.76
C GLY A 104 -6.06 1.13 6.13
N SER A 105 -5.35 1.54 5.07
CA SER A 105 -4.19 0.79 4.56
C SER A 105 -2.90 1.24 5.24
N SER A 106 -1.90 0.35 5.23
CA SER A 106 -0.52 0.66 5.67
C SER A 106 0.15 1.74 4.82
N ASP A 107 -0.36 2.03 3.63
CA ASP A 107 0.18 3.04 2.71
C ASP A 107 0.13 4.43 3.34
N VAL A 108 -0.89 4.71 4.17
CA VAL A 108 -1.00 5.96 4.94
C VAL A 108 0.18 6.13 5.90
N ASP A 109 0.56 5.06 6.60
CA ASP A 109 1.68 5.07 7.52
C ASP A 109 3.01 5.12 6.76
N GLU A 110 3.12 4.45 5.62
CA GLU A 110 4.30 4.55 4.75
C GLU A 110 4.52 5.98 4.26
N VAL A 111 3.46 6.70 3.85
CA VAL A 111 3.55 8.14 3.51
C VAL A 111 4.04 8.95 4.70
N LYS A 112 3.46 8.77 5.89
CA LYS A 112 3.87 9.49 7.11
C LYS A 112 5.34 9.24 7.45
N GLN A 113 5.80 7.97 7.42
CA GLN A 113 7.19 7.64 7.69
C GLN A 113 8.12 8.23 6.64
N THR A 114 7.69 8.25 5.37
CA THR A 114 8.42 8.93 4.29
C THR A 114 8.52 10.43 4.53
N GLU A 115 7.46 11.09 5.03
CA GLU A 115 7.47 12.51 5.38
C GLU A 115 8.43 12.81 6.55
N ILE A 116 8.45 11.97 7.57
CA ILE A 116 9.35 12.09 8.71
C ILE A 116 10.81 11.99 8.23
N ALA A 117 11.12 10.98 7.43
CA ALA A 117 12.46 10.79 6.88
C ALA A 117 12.87 11.94 5.94
N ALA A 118 11.96 12.43 5.10
CA ALA A 118 12.23 13.53 4.20
C ALA A 118 12.64 14.81 4.97
N ARG A 119 11.97 15.10 6.09
CA ARG A 119 12.36 16.23 6.98
C ARG A 119 13.76 16.05 7.54
N ALA A 120 14.10 14.84 8.00
CA ALA A 120 15.42 14.53 8.54
C ALA A 120 16.54 14.71 7.51
N PHE A 121 16.29 14.39 6.24
CA PHE A 121 17.24 14.52 5.14
C PHE A 121 17.21 15.88 4.42
N GLY A 122 16.37 16.82 4.88
CA GLY A 122 16.21 18.14 4.25
C GLY A 122 15.60 18.06 2.84
N ILE A 123 14.78 17.03 2.58
CA ILE A 123 14.09 16.80 1.31
C ILE A 123 12.69 17.45 1.40
N LYS A 124 12.33 18.25 0.40
CA LYS A 124 10.97 18.73 0.23
C LYS A 124 10.14 17.64 -0.46
N LEU A 125 9.16 17.12 0.25
CA LEU A 125 8.28 16.07 -0.29
C LEU A 125 7.07 16.68 -1.00
N GLN A 126 6.70 16.09 -2.14
CA GLN A 126 5.45 16.34 -2.85
C GLN A 126 4.64 15.05 -2.88
N VAL A 127 3.61 14.95 -2.07
CA VAL A 127 2.75 13.76 -2.03
C VAL A 127 1.64 13.92 -3.07
N VAL A 128 1.52 12.93 -3.96
CA VAL A 128 0.53 12.90 -5.04
C VAL A 128 -0.23 11.58 -4.97
N SER A 129 -1.54 11.65 -4.80
CA SER A 129 -2.38 10.46 -4.78
C SER A 129 -2.91 10.13 -6.16
N VAL A 130 -3.07 8.82 -6.44
CA VAL A 130 -3.71 8.31 -7.64
C VAL A 130 -4.76 7.27 -7.25
N GLN A 131 -5.98 7.43 -7.74
CA GLN A 131 -7.10 6.56 -7.37
C GLN A 131 -7.43 5.51 -8.45
N ALA A 132 -7.06 5.80 -9.70
CA ALA A 132 -7.35 4.94 -10.85
C ALA A 132 -6.31 5.15 -11.96
N PRO A 133 -6.14 4.16 -12.86
CA PRO A 133 -5.07 4.19 -13.87
C PRO A 133 -5.20 5.31 -14.91
N ASP A 134 -6.41 5.82 -15.15
CA ASP A 134 -6.68 6.95 -16.04
C ASP A 134 -6.20 8.29 -15.46
N ARG A 135 -5.85 8.32 -14.16
CA ARG A 135 -5.35 9.51 -13.47
C ARG A 135 -3.83 9.61 -13.41
N PHE A 136 -3.10 8.64 -13.96
CA PHE A 136 -1.63 8.70 -13.97
C PHE A 136 -1.10 9.92 -14.71
N GLN A 137 -1.68 10.30 -15.84
CA GLN A 137 -1.22 11.47 -16.59
C GLN A 137 -1.38 12.77 -15.78
N ASP A 138 -2.50 12.94 -15.07
CA ASP A 138 -2.72 14.09 -14.19
C ASP A 138 -1.70 14.10 -13.05
N ALA A 139 -1.45 12.92 -12.44
CA ALA A 139 -0.48 12.77 -11.37
C ALA A 139 0.95 13.12 -11.85
N PHE A 140 1.38 12.62 -13.01
CA PHE A 140 2.68 12.96 -13.57
C PHE A 140 2.80 14.43 -13.97
N ALA A 141 1.73 15.02 -14.50
CA ALA A 141 1.69 16.47 -14.78
C ALA A 141 1.87 17.29 -13.49
N ALA A 142 1.22 16.88 -12.39
CA ALA A 142 1.38 17.52 -11.09
C ALA A 142 2.81 17.37 -10.54
N ILE A 143 3.42 16.18 -10.65
CA ILE A 143 4.81 15.91 -10.24
C ILE A 143 5.77 16.79 -11.03
N LYS A 144 5.61 16.86 -12.35
CA LYS A 144 6.44 17.70 -13.23
C LYS A 144 6.30 19.17 -12.90
N LYS A 145 5.08 19.67 -12.65
CA LYS A 145 4.81 21.05 -12.23
C LYS A 145 5.48 21.39 -10.89
N GLY A 146 5.59 20.41 -9.98
CA GLY A 146 6.29 20.54 -8.70
C GLY A 146 7.82 20.57 -8.83
N ASN A 147 8.38 20.36 -10.02
CA ASN A 147 9.81 20.24 -10.28
C ASN A 147 10.48 19.23 -9.33
N ALA A 148 9.92 18.02 -9.22
CA ALA A 148 10.52 16.95 -8.44
C ALA A 148 11.79 16.43 -9.15
N ASP A 149 12.85 16.23 -8.38
CA ASP A 149 14.14 15.72 -8.85
C ASP A 149 14.13 14.19 -8.95
N ALA A 150 13.23 13.55 -8.19
CA ALA A 150 13.06 12.10 -8.15
C ALA A 150 11.64 11.73 -7.75
N LEU A 151 11.24 10.49 -8.03
CA LEU A 151 9.94 9.91 -7.73
C LEU A 151 10.11 8.64 -6.90
N VAL A 152 9.40 8.54 -5.80
CA VAL A 152 9.16 7.30 -5.04
C VAL A 152 7.72 6.86 -5.29
N ILE A 153 7.55 5.60 -5.63
CA ILE A 153 6.22 5.00 -5.82
C ILE A 153 5.97 4.05 -4.66
N ILE A 154 4.93 4.34 -3.87
CA ILE A 154 4.44 3.43 -2.86
C ILE A 154 3.60 2.35 -3.55
N GLN A 155 3.90 1.11 -3.22
CA GLN A 155 3.23 -0.04 -3.81
C GLN A 155 1.78 -0.11 -3.34
N GLY A 156 0.86 -0.09 -4.29
CA GLY A 156 -0.57 -0.24 -4.06
C GLY A 156 -1.22 -1.05 -5.17
N SER A 157 -2.49 -1.39 -5.03
CA SER A 157 -3.18 -2.22 -6.03
C SER A 157 -3.18 -1.58 -7.43
N VAL A 158 -3.37 -0.26 -7.52
CA VAL A 158 -3.34 0.46 -8.82
C VAL A 158 -1.92 0.55 -9.37
N THR A 159 -0.94 0.91 -8.54
CA THR A 159 0.45 1.08 -8.99
C THR A 159 1.08 -0.25 -9.40
N ASN A 160 0.82 -1.34 -8.66
CA ASN A 160 1.37 -2.67 -8.97
C ASN A 160 0.72 -3.27 -10.22
N PHE A 161 -0.61 -3.21 -10.33
CA PHE A 161 -1.32 -3.81 -11.46
C PHE A 161 -1.05 -3.09 -12.78
N HIS A 162 -0.71 -1.81 -12.71
CA HIS A 162 -0.43 -0.96 -13.88
C HIS A 162 1.01 -0.46 -13.94
N SER A 163 1.95 -1.21 -13.35
CA SER A 163 3.36 -0.84 -13.28
C SER A 163 3.99 -0.52 -14.65
N ASN A 164 3.59 -1.22 -15.71
CA ASN A 164 4.06 -0.95 -17.07
C ASN A 164 3.71 0.48 -17.53
N LYS A 165 2.52 1.01 -17.16
CA LYS A 165 2.11 2.38 -17.48
C LYS A 165 2.84 3.46 -16.68
N LEU A 166 3.54 3.06 -15.62
CA LEU A 166 4.33 3.97 -14.77
C LEU A 166 5.75 4.15 -15.29
N ILE A 167 6.21 3.24 -16.19
CA ILE A 167 7.58 3.19 -16.71
C ILE A 167 7.65 3.78 -18.13
N GLU A 168 6.55 3.77 -18.88
CA GLU A 168 6.40 4.43 -20.19
C GLU A 168 6.29 5.95 -20.05
#